data_99ec88e27fc573a5ea8a11e73fced73c
#
_entry.id   99ec88e27fc573a5ea8a11e73fced73c
#
_cell.length_a   1.000
_cell.length_b   1.000
_cell.length_c   1.000
_cell.angle_alpha   90.00
_cell.angle_beta   90.00
_cell.angle_gamma   90.00
#
_symmetry.space_group_name_H-M   'P 1'
#
loop_
_entity.id
_entity.type
_entity.pdbx_description
1 polymer ?
#
loop_
_entity_poly.entity_id
_entity_poly.type
_entity_poly.pdbx_seq_one_letter_code
_entity_poly.pdbx_strand_id
1 'polypeptide(L)'
;MALWSDPRVPPIGPNVQRAHSRLAGALGRFCMGLTGWRFEGGVPDVRKMVLIVAPHTSNWDFPVGLQAKLALRLGCTFVGKHTLFRWPLGVFMRWLGGIPVNRQAAAGFVSEVVAALRAADRMTVVIAPEGTRRRVEQWKSGFYRIAVEGGVPILPVGFDYGRRVVFFAPLFHPTGDYDEDLAKLKALYRPEMGFRPGNYA
;
A
#
# COMPACT_ATOMS: atom_id res chain seq x y z
N MET A 1 5.97 28.21 -11.26
CA MET A 1 5.74 28.07 -9.80
C MET A 1 4.38 27.39 -9.61
N ALA A 2 4.35 26.15 -9.11
CA ALA A 2 3.11 25.37 -9.02
C ALA A 2 2.29 25.87 -7.82
N LEU A 3 1.23 26.61 -8.08
CA LEU A 3 0.28 27.22 -7.12
C LEU A 3 -0.48 26.23 -6.20
N TRP A 4 -0.11 24.93 -6.21
CA TRP A 4 -0.87 23.86 -5.53
C TRP A 4 0.02 22.80 -4.85
N SER A 5 1.26 23.10 -4.49
CA SER A 5 2.07 22.22 -3.65
C SER A 5 1.72 22.42 -2.18
N ASP A 6 0.99 21.48 -1.60
CA ASP A 6 0.81 21.44 -0.16
C ASP A 6 2.10 20.91 0.47
N PRO A 7 2.81 21.68 1.31
CA PRO A 7 4.08 21.27 1.90
C PRO A 7 3.95 20.04 2.82
N ARG A 8 2.72 19.66 3.17
CA ARG A 8 2.40 18.47 3.98
C ARG A 8 2.34 17.19 3.15
N VAL A 9 2.35 17.29 1.81
CA VAL A 9 2.27 16.13 0.91
C VAL A 9 3.60 15.99 0.18
N PRO A 10 4.34 14.89 0.40
CA PRO A 10 5.63 14.68 -0.23
C PRO A 10 5.46 14.60 -1.76
N PRO A 11 6.42 15.16 -2.51
CA PRO A 11 6.41 15.05 -3.96
C PRO A 11 6.60 13.59 -4.40
N ILE A 12 5.91 13.20 -5.46
CA ILE A 12 6.15 11.93 -6.15
C ILE A 12 7.06 12.17 -7.34
N GLY A 13 8.12 11.39 -7.45
CA GLY A 13 9.08 11.45 -8.54
C GLY A 13 8.48 11.06 -9.90
N PRO A 14 9.20 11.36 -11.01
CA PRO A 14 8.74 11.10 -12.37
C PRO A 14 8.67 9.61 -12.73
N ASN A 15 9.42 8.76 -12.05
CA ASN A 15 9.43 7.32 -12.31
C ASN A 15 8.23 6.60 -11.70
N VAL A 16 7.61 7.17 -10.65
CA VAL A 16 6.46 6.55 -10.00
C VAL A 16 5.21 6.72 -10.85
N GLN A 17 4.43 5.65 -10.96
CA GLN A 17 3.14 5.69 -11.67
C GLN A 17 2.20 6.70 -10.99
N ARG A 18 1.67 7.63 -11.79
CA ARG A 18 0.65 8.57 -11.33
C ARG A 18 -0.72 8.16 -11.81
N ALA A 19 -1.71 8.31 -10.95
CA ALA A 19 -3.12 8.12 -11.28
C ALA A 19 -3.94 9.30 -10.74
N HIS A 20 -5.17 9.37 -11.23
CA HIS A 20 -6.18 10.34 -10.82
C HIS A 20 -5.91 11.79 -11.27
N SER A 21 -6.99 12.54 -11.36
CA SER A 21 -6.97 13.94 -11.76
C SER A 21 -6.38 14.84 -10.65
N ARG A 22 -6.06 16.09 -11.01
CA ARG A 22 -5.66 17.11 -10.03
C ARG A 22 -6.77 17.38 -9.01
N LEU A 23 -8.03 17.28 -9.44
CA LEU A 23 -9.21 17.47 -8.58
C LEU A 23 -9.30 16.35 -7.52
N ALA A 24 -9.13 15.08 -7.92
CA ALA A 24 -9.07 13.96 -6.98
C ALA A 24 -7.92 14.11 -5.97
N GLY A 25 -6.76 14.62 -6.42
CA GLY A 25 -5.64 14.96 -5.54
C GLY A 25 -5.99 16.06 -4.53
N ALA A 26 -6.69 17.11 -4.97
CA ALA A 26 -7.15 18.18 -4.08
C ALA A 26 -8.15 17.65 -3.03
N LEU A 27 -9.09 16.80 -3.45
CA LEU A 27 -10.02 16.13 -2.52
C LEU A 27 -9.29 15.27 -1.50
N GLY A 28 -8.30 14.46 -1.93
CA GLY A 28 -7.49 13.66 -1.00
C GLY A 28 -6.77 14.52 0.05
N ARG A 29 -6.14 15.63 -0.37
CA ARG A 29 -5.48 16.57 0.55
C ARG A 29 -6.47 17.22 1.51
N PHE A 30 -7.64 17.63 1.02
CA PHE A 30 -8.71 18.18 1.84
C PHE A 30 -9.16 17.17 2.91
N CYS A 31 -9.42 15.92 2.52
CA CYS A 31 -9.80 14.85 3.46
C CYS A 31 -8.71 14.59 4.50
N MET A 32 -7.44 14.55 4.12
CA MET A 32 -6.34 14.39 5.06
C MET A 32 -6.25 15.56 6.05
N GLY A 33 -6.43 16.80 5.56
CA GLY A 33 -6.48 17.98 6.42
C GLY A 33 -7.64 17.94 7.42
N LEU A 34 -8.84 17.57 6.95
CA LEU A 34 -10.04 17.47 7.78
C LEU A 34 -9.89 16.38 8.86
N THR A 35 -9.29 15.25 8.52
CA THR A 35 -9.10 14.13 9.44
C THR A 35 -7.82 14.22 10.28
N GLY A 36 -7.00 15.25 10.05
CA GLY A 36 -5.75 15.51 10.77
C GLY A 36 -4.60 14.55 10.43
N TRP A 37 -4.71 13.78 9.32
CA TRP A 37 -3.66 12.91 8.86
C TRP A 37 -2.55 13.69 8.14
N ARG A 38 -1.30 13.26 8.33
CA ARG A 38 -0.13 13.82 7.68
C ARG A 38 0.80 12.71 7.19
N PHE A 39 1.76 13.07 6.36
CA PHE A 39 2.79 12.16 5.88
C PHE A 39 4.09 12.31 6.66
N GLU A 40 4.81 11.20 6.84
CA GLU A 40 6.21 11.15 7.25
C GLU A 40 7.00 10.32 6.23
N GLY A 41 8.15 10.83 5.79
CA GLY A 41 8.88 10.25 4.67
C GLY A 41 8.20 10.55 3.34
N GLY A 42 8.43 9.71 2.36
CA GLY A 42 7.89 9.89 1.02
C GLY A 42 7.99 8.65 0.15
N VAL A 43 7.33 8.69 -1.00
CA VAL A 43 7.38 7.61 -1.99
C VAL A 43 8.69 7.71 -2.77
N PRO A 44 9.55 6.70 -2.74
CA PRO A 44 10.81 6.69 -3.50
C PRO A 44 10.55 6.73 -5.00
N ASP A 45 11.46 7.39 -5.75
CA ASP A 45 11.33 7.53 -7.20
C ASP A 45 11.79 6.28 -7.95
N VAL A 46 11.05 5.19 -7.82
CA VAL A 46 11.31 3.93 -8.51
C VAL A 46 10.13 3.55 -9.42
N ARG A 47 10.44 2.90 -10.55
CA ARG A 47 9.41 2.53 -11.53
C ARG A 47 8.49 1.42 -11.04
N LYS A 48 9.04 0.47 -10.27
CA LYS A 48 8.30 -0.71 -9.82
C LYS A 48 8.64 -1.02 -8.37
N MET A 49 7.63 -1.36 -7.58
CA MET A 49 7.82 -1.75 -6.17
C MET A 49 6.60 -2.51 -5.64
N VAL A 50 6.82 -3.30 -4.61
CA VAL A 50 5.77 -3.83 -3.75
C VAL A 50 5.64 -2.90 -2.55
N LEU A 51 4.49 -2.28 -2.37
CA LEU A 51 4.17 -1.46 -1.20
C LEU A 51 3.42 -2.33 -0.20
N ILE A 52 3.96 -2.53 0.98
CA ILE A 52 3.28 -3.25 2.06
C ILE A 52 2.68 -2.27 3.05
N VAL A 53 1.44 -2.58 3.51
CA VAL A 53 0.74 -1.77 4.51
C VAL A 53 0.50 -2.62 5.75
N ALA A 54 1.10 -2.23 6.88
CA ALA A 54 0.89 -2.82 8.20
C ALA A 54 0.95 -1.72 9.28
N PRO A 55 0.39 -1.91 10.46
CA PRO A 55 -0.58 -2.95 10.83
C PRO A 55 -1.91 -2.78 10.08
N HIS A 56 -2.51 -3.88 9.59
CA HIS A 56 -3.82 -3.84 8.91
C HIS A 56 -4.91 -4.41 9.84
N THR A 57 -5.40 -3.57 10.74
CA THR A 57 -6.22 -4.00 11.89
C THR A 57 -7.69 -3.60 11.80
N SER A 58 -8.09 -2.79 10.82
CA SER A 58 -9.44 -2.25 10.73
C SER A 58 -9.92 -2.01 9.29
N ASN A 59 -11.24 -1.88 9.13
CA ASN A 59 -11.83 -1.36 7.89
C ASN A 59 -11.50 0.12 7.66
N TRP A 60 -11.16 0.86 8.72
CA TRP A 60 -10.77 2.27 8.63
C TRP A 60 -9.43 2.48 7.91
N ASP A 61 -8.61 1.44 7.78
CA ASP A 61 -7.37 1.51 7.02
C ASP A 61 -7.62 1.81 5.53
N PHE A 62 -8.77 1.35 5.00
CA PHE A 62 -9.14 1.65 3.62
C PHE A 62 -9.42 3.14 3.36
N PRO A 63 -10.28 3.84 4.12
CA PRO A 63 -10.44 5.30 4.00
C PRO A 63 -9.13 6.08 4.17
N VAL A 64 -8.29 5.69 5.14
CA VAL A 64 -6.98 6.34 5.36
C VAL A 64 -6.06 6.14 4.15
N GLY A 65 -5.94 4.91 3.67
CA GLY A 65 -5.15 4.60 2.48
C GLY A 65 -5.69 5.28 1.22
N LEU A 66 -7.02 5.39 1.08
CA LEU A 66 -7.66 6.05 -0.06
C LEU A 66 -7.35 7.55 -0.09
N GLN A 67 -7.55 8.27 1.02
CA GLN A 67 -7.23 9.70 1.05
C GLN A 67 -5.74 9.96 0.82
N ALA A 68 -4.84 9.12 1.37
CA ALA A 68 -3.41 9.21 1.13
C ALA A 68 -3.05 8.95 -0.34
N LYS A 69 -3.59 7.89 -0.94
CA LYS A 69 -3.42 7.57 -2.37
C LYS A 69 -3.87 8.72 -3.27
N LEU A 70 -5.04 9.30 -3.00
CA LEU A 70 -5.56 10.42 -3.78
C LEU A 70 -4.71 11.67 -3.59
N ALA A 71 -4.35 12.02 -2.34
CA ALA A 71 -3.53 13.20 -2.03
C ALA A 71 -2.19 13.17 -2.77
N LEU A 72 -1.54 12.01 -2.78
CA LEU A 72 -0.30 11.75 -3.51
C LEU A 72 -0.52 11.62 -5.02
N ARG A 73 -1.73 11.35 -5.48
CA ARG A 73 -2.03 10.94 -6.85
C ARG A 73 -1.23 9.69 -7.25
N LEU A 74 -1.04 8.78 -6.30
CA LEU A 74 -0.26 7.57 -6.50
C LEU A 74 -1.03 6.57 -7.36
N GLY A 75 -0.46 6.20 -8.50
CA GLY A 75 -0.92 5.06 -9.29
C GLY A 75 -0.46 3.77 -8.60
N CYS A 76 -1.39 3.02 -8.06
CA CYS A 76 -1.09 1.72 -7.48
C CYS A 76 -2.22 0.73 -7.69
N THR A 77 -1.83 -0.52 -7.78
CA THR A 77 -2.73 -1.67 -7.85
C THR A 77 -2.80 -2.33 -6.48
N PHE A 78 -4.00 -2.51 -5.94
CA PHE A 78 -4.18 -3.21 -4.68
C PHE A 78 -5.02 -4.47 -4.84
N VAL A 79 -4.76 -5.43 -3.98
CA VAL A 79 -5.42 -6.73 -3.98
C VAL A 79 -6.57 -6.72 -3.01
N GLY A 80 -7.77 -7.02 -3.48
CA GLY A 80 -8.96 -7.08 -2.66
C GLY A 80 -9.73 -8.39 -2.79
N LYS A 81 -10.53 -8.73 -1.75
CA LYS A 81 -11.42 -9.90 -1.80
C LYS A 81 -12.39 -9.75 -2.98
N HIS A 82 -12.60 -10.80 -3.76
CA HIS A 82 -13.47 -10.78 -4.94
C HIS A 82 -14.88 -10.24 -4.67
N THR A 83 -15.41 -10.41 -3.45
CA THR A 83 -16.74 -9.91 -3.06
C THR A 83 -16.85 -8.37 -3.07
N LEU A 84 -15.73 -7.64 -2.95
CA LEU A 84 -15.68 -6.18 -3.03
C LEU A 84 -15.85 -5.67 -4.46
N PHE A 85 -15.71 -6.55 -5.45
CA PHE A 85 -15.77 -6.22 -6.87
C PHE A 85 -17.13 -6.51 -7.52
N ARG A 86 -18.15 -6.81 -6.69
CA ARG A 86 -19.55 -6.94 -7.14
C ARG A 86 -20.15 -5.56 -7.40
N TRP A 87 -21.08 -5.49 -8.34
CA TRP A 87 -21.82 -4.27 -8.64
C TRP A 87 -22.64 -3.81 -7.41
N PRO A 88 -22.76 -2.50 -7.13
CA PRO A 88 -22.14 -1.34 -7.82
C PRO A 88 -20.71 -1.03 -7.35
N LEU A 89 -20.30 -1.49 -6.15
CA LEU A 89 -19.01 -1.20 -5.53
C LEU A 89 -17.80 -1.61 -6.39
N GLY A 90 -17.94 -2.67 -7.17
CA GLY A 90 -16.87 -3.21 -8.00
C GLY A 90 -16.36 -2.24 -9.06
N VAL A 91 -17.23 -1.37 -9.62
CA VAL A 91 -16.82 -0.34 -10.58
C VAL A 91 -15.86 0.65 -9.90
N PHE A 92 -16.23 1.12 -8.72
CA PHE A 92 -15.40 2.04 -7.93
C PHE A 92 -14.07 1.40 -7.50
N MET A 93 -14.10 0.15 -7.04
CA MET A 93 -12.89 -0.57 -6.64
C MET A 93 -11.91 -0.76 -7.81
N ARG A 94 -12.40 -1.10 -9.00
CA ARG A 94 -11.55 -1.20 -10.22
C ARG A 94 -11.00 0.16 -10.63
N TRP A 95 -11.83 1.22 -10.59
CA TRP A 95 -11.37 2.58 -10.87
C TRP A 95 -10.25 3.02 -9.91
N LEU A 96 -10.28 2.57 -8.66
CA LEU A 96 -9.20 2.78 -7.71
C LEU A 96 -7.95 1.93 -7.99
N GLY A 97 -7.96 1.04 -8.98
CA GLY A 97 -6.85 0.14 -9.28
C GLY A 97 -6.89 -1.18 -8.52
N GLY A 98 -8.05 -1.54 -7.98
CA GLY A 98 -8.23 -2.82 -7.28
C GLY A 98 -8.30 -4.00 -8.25
N ILE A 99 -7.67 -5.11 -7.88
CA ILE A 99 -7.75 -6.40 -8.55
C ILE A 99 -8.45 -7.39 -7.63
N PRO A 100 -9.51 -8.08 -8.11
CA PRO A 100 -10.16 -9.12 -7.33
C PRO A 100 -9.25 -10.35 -7.23
N VAL A 101 -9.06 -10.85 -6.02
CA VAL A 101 -8.35 -12.12 -5.80
C VAL A 101 -9.27 -13.13 -5.13
N ASN A 102 -9.32 -14.30 -5.74
CA ASN A 102 -9.88 -15.48 -5.08
C ASN A 102 -8.79 -16.07 -4.17
N ARG A 103 -8.96 -15.91 -2.87
CA ARG A 103 -7.97 -16.40 -1.86
C ARG A 103 -7.86 -17.93 -1.83
N GLN A 104 -8.82 -18.65 -2.43
CA GLN A 104 -8.77 -20.10 -2.56
C GLN A 104 -7.90 -20.58 -3.74
N ALA A 105 -7.65 -19.68 -4.72
CA ALA A 105 -6.78 -19.91 -5.88
C ALA A 105 -5.42 -19.20 -5.75
N ALA A 106 -4.86 -19.15 -4.55
CA ALA A 106 -3.65 -18.37 -4.24
C ALA A 106 -2.38 -18.85 -4.99
N ALA A 107 -2.38 -20.06 -5.52
CA ALA A 107 -1.20 -20.64 -6.18
C ALA A 107 -0.78 -19.89 -7.46
N GLY A 108 -1.71 -19.34 -8.22
CA GLY A 108 -1.42 -18.56 -9.45
C GLY A 108 -1.19 -17.07 -9.23
N PHE A 109 -1.61 -16.53 -8.08
CA PHE A 109 -1.61 -15.09 -7.85
C PHE A 109 -0.22 -14.45 -7.90
N VAL A 110 0.78 -15.07 -7.29
CA VAL A 110 2.16 -14.56 -7.30
C VAL A 110 2.68 -14.48 -8.73
N SER A 111 2.51 -15.55 -9.51
CA SER A 111 2.96 -15.63 -10.90
C SER A 111 2.28 -14.58 -11.79
N GLU A 112 0.96 -14.37 -11.62
CA GLU A 112 0.20 -13.36 -12.35
C GLU A 112 0.70 -11.94 -12.05
N VAL A 113 0.94 -11.62 -10.77
CA VAL A 113 1.45 -10.29 -10.39
C VAL A 113 2.87 -10.09 -10.87
N VAL A 114 3.73 -11.11 -10.79
CA VAL A 114 5.10 -11.06 -11.30
C VAL A 114 5.11 -10.85 -12.82
N ALA A 115 4.26 -11.55 -13.56
CA ALA A 115 4.13 -11.36 -15.00
C ALA A 115 3.67 -9.92 -15.34
N ALA A 116 2.69 -9.40 -14.59
CA ALA A 116 2.22 -8.02 -14.76
C ALA A 116 3.33 -6.99 -14.42
N LEU A 117 4.08 -7.20 -13.33
CA LEU A 117 5.23 -6.36 -12.97
C LEU A 117 6.30 -6.36 -14.06
N ARG A 118 6.59 -7.51 -14.66
CA ARG A 118 7.58 -7.62 -15.74
C ARG A 118 7.13 -6.87 -16.99
N ALA A 119 5.86 -7.01 -17.36
CA ALA A 119 5.28 -6.40 -18.57
C ALA A 119 5.08 -4.88 -18.45
N ALA A 120 4.80 -4.36 -17.26
CA ALA A 120 4.57 -2.93 -17.05
C ALA A 120 5.87 -2.12 -17.12
N ASP A 121 5.83 -0.88 -17.60
CA ASP A 121 6.94 0.08 -17.45
C ASP A 121 7.02 0.61 -16.02
N ARG A 122 5.87 0.86 -15.40
CA ARG A 122 5.74 1.37 -14.03
C ARG A 122 4.61 0.64 -13.32
N MET A 123 4.86 0.14 -12.13
CA MET A 123 3.82 -0.54 -11.35
C MET A 123 4.13 -0.51 -9.84
N THR A 124 3.17 -0.07 -9.05
CA THR A 124 3.18 -0.20 -7.59
C THR A 124 2.09 -1.16 -7.18
N VAL A 125 2.46 -2.28 -6.57
CA VAL A 125 1.53 -3.28 -6.04
C VAL A 125 1.37 -3.09 -4.55
N VAL A 126 0.15 -2.89 -4.07
CA VAL A 126 -0.15 -2.70 -2.63
C VAL A 126 -0.69 -3.98 -2.03
N ILE A 127 -0.05 -4.45 -0.98
CA ILE A 127 -0.41 -5.68 -0.27
C ILE A 127 -0.39 -5.45 1.24
N ALA A 128 -1.45 -5.90 1.93
CA ALA A 128 -1.43 -6.08 3.37
C ALA A 128 -0.88 -7.49 3.68
N PRO A 129 0.33 -7.62 4.24
CA PRO A 129 0.99 -8.92 4.40
C PRO A 129 0.25 -9.86 5.36
N GLU A 130 -0.49 -9.31 6.31
CA GLU A 130 -1.36 -10.05 7.23
C GLU A 130 -2.48 -10.79 6.49
N GLY A 131 -2.94 -10.26 5.35
CA GLY A 131 -4.02 -10.82 4.54
C GLY A 131 -5.40 -10.83 5.23
N THR A 132 -5.52 -10.27 6.42
CA THR A 132 -6.74 -10.15 7.23
C THR A 132 -6.62 -8.94 8.14
N ARG A 133 -7.71 -8.57 8.85
CA ARG A 133 -7.73 -7.54 9.89
C ARG A 133 -7.85 -8.13 11.30
N ARG A 134 -7.78 -9.45 11.40
CA ARG A 134 -7.72 -10.17 12.66
C ARG A 134 -6.27 -10.44 13.00
N ARG A 135 -5.98 -10.63 14.27
CA ARG A 135 -4.65 -11.01 14.74
C ARG A 135 -4.15 -12.27 14.02
N VAL A 136 -2.95 -12.19 13.50
CA VAL A 136 -2.23 -13.31 12.88
C VAL A 136 -0.78 -13.26 13.36
N GLU A 137 -0.23 -14.38 13.74
CA GLU A 137 1.16 -14.48 14.19
C GLU A 137 2.15 -14.40 13.03
N GLN A 138 1.73 -14.87 11.85
CA GLN A 138 2.60 -14.92 10.68
C GLN A 138 2.03 -14.13 9.52
N TRP A 139 2.87 -13.35 8.89
CA TRP A 139 2.58 -12.71 7.63
C TRP A 139 2.62 -13.72 6.48
N LYS A 140 1.79 -13.50 5.47
CA LYS A 140 1.80 -14.31 4.25
C LYS A 140 3.00 -13.92 3.39
N SER A 141 3.74 -14.91 2.91
CA SER A 141 4.96 -14.70 2.11
C SER A 141 4.72 -14.16 0.69
N GLY A 142 3.46 -14.05 0.24
CA GLY A 142 3.14 -13.67 -1.13
C GLY A 142 3.74 -12.34 -1.57
N PHE A 143 3.74 -11.31 -0.72
CA PHE A 143 4.33 -10.00 -1.02
C PHE A 143 5.86 -10.12 -1.26
N TYR A 144 6.52 -10.92 -0.44
CA TYR A 144 7.95 -11.13 -0.49
C TYR A 144 8.36 -11.90 -1.76
N ARG A 145 7.63 -12.98 -2.06
CA ARG A 145 7.84 -13.75 -3.29
C ARG A 145 7.65 -12.88 -4.53
N ILE A 146 6.62 -12.02 -4.56
CA ILE A 146 6.41 -11.08 -5.66
C ILE A 146 7.59 -10.13 -5.79
N ALA A 147 8.15 -9.63 -4.69
CA ALA A 147 9.29 -8.73 -4.72
C ALA A 147 10.55 -9.43 -5.23
N VAL A 148 10.88 -10.61 -4.70
CA VAL A 148 12.05 -11.40 -5.12
C VAL A 148 11.94 -11.86 -6.57
N GLU A 149 10.85 -12.54 -6.94
CA GLU A 149 10.65 -13.07 -8.30
C GLU A 149 10.47 -11.94 -9.34
N GLY A 150 9.92 -10.80 -8.93
CA GLY A 150 9.78 -9.60 -9.75
C GLY A 150 11.03 -8.75 -9.86
N GLY A 151 12.05 -8.98 -9.02
CA GLY A 151 13.26 -8.17 -8.96
C GLY A 151 13.00 -6.72 -8.54
N VAL A 152 12.04 -6.48 -7.63
CA VAL A 152 11.61 -5.15 -7.23
C VAL A 152 11.74 -4.94 -5.72
N PRO A 153 12.03 -3.71 -5.26
CA PRO A 153 12.10 -3.41 -3.84
C PRO A 153 10.72 -3.43 -3.16
N ILE A 154 10.74 -3.52 -1.84
CA ILE A 154 9.57 -3.39 -0.97
C ILE A 154 9.59 -1.99 -0.34
N LEU A 155 8.47 -1.28 -0.39
CA LEU A 155 8.24 -0.05 0.35
C LEU A 155 7.35 -0.34 1.55
N PRO A 156 7.89 -0.35 2.79
CA PRO A 156 7.06 -0.48 3.97
C PRO A 156 6.33 0.82 4.27
N VAL A 157 5.01 0.72 4.44
CA VAL A 157 4.12 1.85 4.78
C VAL A 157 3.27 1.47 5.97
N GLY A 158 3.06 2.41 6.89
CA GLY A 158 2.18 2.18 8.01
C GLY A 158 1.22 3.34 8.27
N PHE A 159 0.11 3.01 8.92
CA PHE A 159 -0.86 3.97 9.42
C PHE A 159 -0.75 4.04 10.93
N ASP A 160 -0.11 5.08 11.43
CA ASP A 160 -0.02 5.35 12.87
C ASP A 160 -1.26 6.16 13.30
N TYR A 161 -2.26 5.48 13.83
CA TYR A 161 -3.50 6.09 14.28
C TYR A 161 -3.32 6.98 15.50
N GLY A 162 -2.39 6.63 16.38
CA GLY A 162 -2.10 7.44 17.57
C GLY A 162 -1.56 8.82 17.19
N ARG A 163 -0.69 8.87 16.19
CA ARG A 163 -0.07 10.10 15.70
C ARG A 163 -0.77 10.70 14.48
N ARG A 164 -1.73 9.99 13.90
CA ARG A 164 -2.39 10.29 12.61
C ARG A 164 -1.38 10.51 11.48
N VAL A 165 -0.47 9.56 11.34
CA VAL A 165 0.62 9.61 10.36
C VAL A 165 0.53 8.44 9.40
N VAL A 166 0.64 8.74 8.11
CA VAL A 166 1.00 7.77 7.08
C VAL A 166 2.51 7.86 6.91
N PHE A 167 3.23 6.87 7.42
CA PHE A 167 4.69 6.88 7.29
C PHE A 167 5.16 5.97 6.15
N PHE A 168 6.24 6.39 5.50
CA PHE A 168 6.97 5.63 4.50
C PHE A 168 8.35 5.35 5.06
N ALA A 169 8.66 4.08 5.27
CA ALA A 169 10.01 3.67 5.67
C ALA A 169 10.96 3.68 4.46
N PRO A 170 12.27 3.59 4.67
CA PRO A 170 13.22 3.42 3.58
C PRO A 170 12.89 2.18 2.72
N LEU A 171 13.25 2.24 1.43
CA LEU A 171 13.13 1.08 0.54
C LEU A 171 13.90 -0.10 1.11
N PHE A 172 13.25 -1.24 1.12
CA PHE A 172 13.81 -2.51 1.52
C PHE A 172 14.09 -3.37 0.28
N HIS A 173 15.32 -3.82 0.14
CA HIS A 173 15.72 -4.72 -0.93
C HIS A 173 15.78 -6.15 -0.37
N PRO A 174 14.91 -7.07 -0.83
CA PRO A 174 14.92 -8.44 -0.36
C PRO A 174 16.25 -9.12 -0.61
N THR A 175 16.77 -9.82 0.40
CA THR A 175 18.05 -10.55 0.30
C THR A 175 17.89 -11.96 -0.27
N GLY A 176 16.67 -12.50 -0.20
CA GLY A 176 16.35 -13.90 -0.50
C GLY A 176 16.15 -14.75 0.75
N ASP A 177 16.66 -14.32 1.90
CA ASP A 177 16.37 -14.94 3.20
C ASP A 177 15.06 -14.36 3.76
N TYR A 178 13.99 -15.15 3.66
CA TYR A 178 12.67 -14.70 4.06
C TYR A 178 12.55 -14.43 5.56
N ASP A 179 13.13 -15.27 6.39
CA ASP A 179 12.95 -15.18 7.85
C ASP A 179 13.71 -13.98 8.42
N GLU A 180 14.95 -13.77 7.97
CA GLU A 180 15.75 -12.60 8.36
C GLU A 180 15.11 -11.30 7.88
N ASP A 181 14.69 -11.25 6.62
CA ASP A 181 14.07 -10.07 6.01
C ASP A 181 12.71 -9.77 6.64
N LEU A 182 11.91 -10.80 6.95
CA LEU A 182 10.64 -10.65 7.63
C LEU A 182 10.80 -10.05 9.02
N ALA A 183 11.80 -10.49 9.78
CA ALA A 183 12.10 -9.94 11.11
C ALA A 183 12.43 -8.44 11.03
N LYS A 184 13.26 -8.03 10.05
CA LYS A 184 13.60 -6.63 9.81
C LYS A 184 12.37 -5.80 9.42
N LEU A 185 11.51 -6.33 8.53
CA LEU A 185 10.29 -5.64 8.11
C LEU A 185 9.29 -5.51 9.26
N LYS A 186 9.07 -6.56 10.06
CA LYS A 186 8.16 -6.52 11.21
C LYS A 186 8.62 -5.53 12.28
N ALA A 187 9.92 -5.37 12.49
CA ALA A 187 10.48 -4.42 13.45
C ALA A 187 10.14 -2.95 13.19
N LEU A 188 9.69 -2.61 11.96
CA LEU A 188 9.23 -1.27 11.61
C LEU A 188 7.84 -0.94 12.17
N TYR A 189 7.09 -1.93 12.63
CA TYR A 189 5.70 -1.78 13.04
C TYR A 189 5.50 -2.13 14.51
N ARG A 190 4.55 -1.47 15.13
CA ARG A 190 4.16 -1.71 16.52
C ARG A 190 2.65 -1.82 16.63
N PRO A 191 2.11 -2.62 17.56
CA PRO A 191 0.67 -2.80 17.76
C PRO A 191 -0.07 -1.47 17.94
N GLU A 192 0.52 -0.51 18.66
CA GLU A 192 -0.07 0.80 19.00
C GLU A 192 -0.32 1.67 17.78
N MET A 193 0.34 1.40 16.65
CA MET A 193 0.09 2.10 15.39
C MET A 193 -1.28 1.77 14.80
N GLY A 194 -1.76 0.54 15.02
CA GLY A 194 -3.03 0.09 14.45
C GLY A 194 -4.26 0.74 15.09
N PHE A 195 -5.34 0.87 14.32
CA PHE A 195 -6.64 1.34 14.85
C PHE A 195 -7.16 0.42 15.98
N ARG A 196 -6.86 -0.87 15.90
CA ARG A 196 -7.14 -1.88 16.92
C ARG A 196 -5.83 -2.59 17.28
N PRO A 197 -5.08 -2.10 18.28
CA PRO A 197 -3.78 -2.65 18.63
C PRO A 197 -3.78 -4.17 18.90
N GLY A 198 -4.84 -4.67 19.57
CA GLY A 198 -4.98 -6.11 19.86
C GLY A 198 -5.11 -7.03 18.63
N ASN A 199 -5.32 -6.46 17.45
CA ASN A 199 -5.41 -7.22 16.20
C ASN A 199 -4.05 -7.37 15.48
N TYR A 200 -2.98 -6.83 16.02
CA TYR A 200 -1.61 -6.99 15.51
C TYR A 200 -0.75 -7.82 16.47
N ALA A 201 0.16 -8.68 15.93
CA ALA A 201 1.08 -9.52 16.69
C ALA A 201 2.52 -9.32 16.25
#